data_66355df0f481fdec77d425be0e6edad2
#
_entry.id   66355df0f481fdec77d425be0e6edad2
#
_cell.length_a   1.000
_cell.length_b   1.000
_cell.length_c   1.000
_cell.angle_alpha   90.00
_cell.angle_beta   90.00
_cell.angle_gamma   90.00
#
_symmetry.space_group_name_H-M   'P 1'
#
loop_
_entity.id
_entity.type
_entity.pdbx_description
1 polymer ?
#
loop_
_entity_poly.entity_id
_entity_poly.type
_entity_poly.pdbx_seq_one_letter_code
_entity_poly.pdbx_strand_id
1 'polypeptide(L)'
;IGFWNYPSVQVTPVSQVESWKRAGITCNQTPFFSYGSHDPADMVAMLDEMHRAGMRAFVCVSDLDFHRFLQDPEAFRPVFARAYADFGRHPATYGFFIGDEPLNGQEFSACVRAYQIMREIAPELTPLLNFNPYWEGMENDLLGGEAFDTWIDRFVRESGCPLICYDCYSQMNPGDEGINMYFRNLNRYVGAAERNGVMVWNTLLSCGHFRYRVPDE
;
A
#
# COMPACT_ATOMS: atom_id res chain seq x y z
N ILE A 1 -9.77 2.64 -9.32
CA ILE A 1 -8.73 3.69 -9.35
C ILE A 1 -8.60 4.28 -7.96
N GLY A 2 -7.38 4.50 -7.50
CA GLY A 2 -7.08 5.10 -6.21
C GLY A 2 -5.91 6.07 -6.31
N PHE A 3 -5.56 6.69 -5.21
CA PHE A 3 -4.38 7.54 -5.09
C PHE A 3 -3.76 7.43 -3.71
N TRP A 4 -2.51 7.83 -3.60
CA TRP A 4 -1.78 7.92 -2.35
C TRP A 4 -2.14 9.20 -1.62
N ASN A 5 -2.55 9.11 -0.34
CA ASN A 5 -3.04 10.24 0.43
C ASN A 5 -2.05 10.59 1.56
N TYR A 6 -1.35 11.71 1.43
CA TYR A 6 -0.31 12.12 2.39
C TYR A 6 -0.81 12.91 3.62
N PRO A 7 -1.87 13.76 3.55
CA PRO A 7 -2.29 14.53 4.70
C PRO A 7 -2.94 13.66 5.78
N SER A 8 -2.99 14.17 7.01
CA SER A 8 -3.71 13.50 8.10
C SER A 8 -5.23 13.70 7.99
N VAL A 9 -5.98 12.83 8.65
CA VAL A 9 -7.44 12.91 8.72
C VAL A 9 -7.91 14.22 9.35
N GLN A 10 -7.14 14.77 10.28
CA GLN A 10 -7.49 16.02 10.97
C GLN A 10 -7.49 17.26 10.04
N VAL A 11 -6.63 17.28 9.01
CA VAL A 11 -6.51 18.43 8.09
C VAL A 11 -7.22 18.21 6.76
N THR A 12 -7.76 17.00 6.54
CA THR A 12 -8.47 16.64 5.31
C THR A 12 -9.97 16.77 5.54
N PRO A 13 -10.62 17.80 5.00
CA PRO A 13 -12.06 17.94 5.19
C PRO A 13 -12.80 16.79 4.47
N VAL A 14 -13.83 16.24 5.12
CA VAL A 14 -14.66 15.15 4.59
C VAL A 14 -15.25 15.47 3.21
N SER A 15 -15.51 16.75 2.92
CA SER A 15 -16.00 17.24 1.62
C SER A 15 -15.04 16.95 0.45
N GLN A 16 -13.76 16.63 0.70
CA GLN A 16 -12.82 16.22 -0.35
C GLN A 16 -13.25 14.93 -1.06
N VAL A 17 -13.99 14.07 -0.40
CA VAL A 17 -14.50 12.81 -0.97
C VAL A 17 -15.31 13.06 -2.24
N GLU A 18 -16.11 14.13 -2.28
CA GLU A 18 -16.86 14.51 -3.48
C GLU A 18 -15.94 14.85 -4.66
N SER A 19 -14.81 15.50 -4.39
CA SER A 19 -13.80 15.80 -5.42
C SER A 19 -13.11 14.55 -5.92
N TRP A 20 -12.79 13.61 -5.02
CA TRP A 20 -12.22 12.30 -5.40
C TRP A 20 -13.18 11.50 -6.27
N LYS A 21 -14.46 11.46 -5.90
CA LYS A 21 -15.50 10.80 -6.70
C LYS A 21 -15.61 11.39 -8.11
N ARG A 22 -15.64 12.73 -8.22
CA ARG A 22 -15.67 13.40 -9.53
C ARG A 22 -14.46 13.12 -10.39
N ALA A 23 -13.29 12.90 -9.76
CA ALA A 23 -12.06 12.46 -10.44
C ALA A 23 -12.07 10.97 -10.84
N GLY A 24 -13.17 10.23 -10.59
CA GLY A 24 -13.29 8.81 -10.93
C GLY A 24 -12.60 7.86 -9.95
N ILE A 25 -12.22 8.33 -8.76
CA ILE A 25 -11.63 7.49 -7.73
C ILE A 25 -12.69 6.55 -7.16
N THR A 26 -12.34 5.27 -7.03
CA THR A 26 -13.23 4.22 -6.54
C THR A 26 -12.75 3.54 -5.28
N CYS A 27 -11.41 3.48 -5.08
CA CYS A 27 -10.79 2.90 -3.90
C CYS A 27 -9.42 3.54 -3.71
N ASN A 28 -9.23 4.32 -2.66
CA ASN A 28 -7.96 5.00 -2.37
C ASN A 28 -7.50 4.73 -0.95
N GLN A 29 -6.28 5.16 -0.64
CA GLN A 29 -5.84 5.24 0.74
C GLN A 29 -6.59 6.38 1.44
N THR A 30 -7.00 6.17 2.70
CA THR A 30 -7.53 7.27 3.53
C THR A 30 -6.41 8.27 3.85
N PRO A 31 -6.76 9.49 4.29
CA PRO A 31 -5.81 10.30 5.05
C PRO A 31 -5.24 9.52 6.22
N PHE A 32 -4.01 9.85 6.65
CA PHE A 32 -3.36 9.17 7.75
C PHE A 32 -4.06 9.43 9.10
N PHE A 33 -4.22 8.36 9.86
CA PHE A 33 -4.69 8.37 11.24
C PHE A 33 -3.61 7.83 12.17
N SER A 34 -3.53 8.37 13.40
CA SER A 34 -2.70 7.82 14.48
C SER A 34 -3.42 7.95 15.82
N TYR A 35 -3.46 6.88 16.58
CA TYR A 35 -4.10 6.82 17.88
C TYR A 35 -3.56 7.81 18.92
N GLY A 36 -2.31 8.24 18.76
CA GLY A 36 -1.69 9.22 19.66
C GLY A 36 -2.07 10.68 19.38
N SER A 37 -2.68 10.97 18.22
CA SER A 37 -2.81 12.31 17.70
C SER A 37 -4.20 12.67 17.16
N HIS A 38 -5.03 11.71 16.81
CA HIS A 38 -6.31 11.94 16.12
C HIS A 38 -7.46 11.27 16.85
N ASP A 39 -8.67 11.84 16.72
CA ASP A 39 -9.91 11.22 17.18
C ASP A 39 -10.35 10.13 16.17
N PRO A 40 -10.64 8.91 16.60
CA PRO A 40 -11.22 7.87 15.73
C PRO A 40 -12.50 8.32 15.02
N ALA A 41 -13.27 9.24 15.61
CA ALA A 41 -14.48 9.79 14.99
C ALA A 41 -14.20 10.50 13.66
N ASP A 42 -13.04 11.15 13.51
CA ASP A 42 -12.64 11.82 12.25
C ASP A 42 -12.45 10.80 11.12
N MET A 43 -11.83 9.67 11.41
CA MET A 43 -11.66 8.58 10.43
C MET A 43 -13.00 7.92 10.10
N VAL A 44 -13.86 7.70 11.08
CA VAL A 44 -15.21 7.14 10.85
C VAL A 44 -16.02 8.08 9.96
N ALA A 45 -16.00 9.39 10.22
CA ALA A 45 -16.71 10.37 9.38
C ALA A 45 -16.20 10.36 7.92
N MET A 46 -14.88 10.20 7.73
CA MET A 46 -14.27 10.06 6.39
C MET A 46 -14.78 8.79 5.68
N LEU A 47 -14.80 7.67 6.38
CA LEU A 47 -15.28 6.39 5.86
C LEU A 47 -16.79 6.42 5.56
N ASP A 48 -17.59 7.05 6.42
CA ASP A 48 -19.03 7.25 6.18
C ASP A 48 -19.30 8.01 4.86
N GLU A 49 -18.56 9.09 4.64
CA GLU A 49 -18.68 9.86 3.42
C GLU A 49 -18.21 9.09 2.18
N MET A 50 -17.10 8.35 2.30
CA MET A 50 -16.64 7.46 1.22
C MET A 50 -17.68 6.39 0.90
N HIS A 51 -18.32 5.79 1.92
CA HIS A 51 -19.39 4.83 1.72
C HIS A 51 -20.59 5.46 1.02
N ARG A 52 -21.04 6.63 1.48
CA ARG A 52 -22.14 7.40 0.86
C ARG A 52 -21.84 7.72 -0.62
N ALA A 53 -20.58 8.00 -0.93
CA ALA A 53 -20.11 8.24 -2.30
C ALA A 53 -19.98 6.95 -3.15
N GLY A 54 -20.17 5.76 -2.57
CA GLY A 54 -19.98 4.47 -3.25
C GLY A 54 -18.51 4.11 -3.46
N MET A 55 -17.62 4.65 -2.62
CA MET A 55 -16.18 4.39 -2.65
C MET A 55 -15.78 3.38 -1.58
N ARG A 56 -14.62 2.74 -1.79
CA ARG A 56 -13.95 1.90 -0.79
C ARG A 56 -12.60 2.53 -0.43
N ALA A 57 -12.00 2.05 0.66
CA ALA A 57 -10.72 2.57 1.12
C ALA A 57 -9.80 1.51 1.69
N PHE A 58 -8.50 1.71 1.49
CA PHE A 58 -7.48 1.17 2.38
C PHE A 58 -7.26 2.16 3.51
N VAL A 59 -7.54 1.74 4.72
CA VAL A 59 -7.39 2.58 5.92
C VAL A 59 -5.92 2.71 6.27
N CYS A 60 -5.43 3.94 6.37
CA CYS A 60 -4.06 4.25 6.72
C CYS A 60 -3.95 4.62 8.21
N VAL A 61 -3.53 3.65 9.02
CA VAL A 61 -3.22 3.85 10.43
C VAL A 61 -1.71 3.83 10.60
N SER A 62 -1.09 4.97 10.93
CA SER A 62 0.37 5.08 11.07
C SER A 62 0.94 4.14 12.14
N ASP A 63 0.09 3.72 13.08
CA ASP A 63 0.45 2.75 14.11
C ASP A 63 0.56 1.31 13.57
N LEU A 64 0.15 1.04 12.31
CA LEU A 64 0.24 -0.25 11.63
C LEU A 64 1.42 -0.35 10.65
N ASP A 65 2.25 0.66 10.54
CA ASP A 65 3.43 0.60 9.68
C ASP A 65 4.39 -0.51 10.14
N PHE A 66 4.77 -1.41 9.23
CA PHE A 66 5.59 -2.58 9.56
C PHE A 66 6.95 -2.24 10.18
N HIS A 67 7.49 -1.07 9.92
CA HIS A 67 8.74 -0.61 10.54
C HIS A 67 8.67 -0.55 12.08
N ARG A 68 7.48 -0.40 12.63
CA ARG A 68 7.26 -0.43 14.09
C ARG A 68 7.39 -1.83 14.68
N PHE A 69 7.30 -2.87 13.86
CA PHE A 69 7.24 -4.28 14.28
C PHE A 69 8.45 -5.11 13.82
N LEU A 70 9.51 -4.48 13.32
CA LEU A 70 10.69 -5.18 12.80
C LEU A 70 11.34 -6.13 13.81
N GLN A 71 11.35 -5.76 15.10
CA GLN A 71 11.96 -6.56 16.17
C GLN A 71 10.96 -7.52 16.82
N ASP A 72 9.69 -7.16 16.86
CA ASP A 72 8.60 -7.96 17.44
C ASP A 72 7.34 -7.89 16.54
N PRO A 73 7.25 -8.72 15.50
CA PRO A 73 6.09 -8.75 14.62
C PRO A 73 4.78 -9.10 15.33
N GLU A 74 4.81 -9.80 16.47
CA GLU A 74 3.60 -10.10 17.26
C GLU A 74 3.02 -8.85 17.94
N ALA A 75 3.83 -7.82 18.18
CA ALA A 75 3.33 -6.54 18.69
C ALA A 75 2.36 -5.84 17.71
N PHE A 76 2.35 -6.23 16.44
CA PHE A 76 1.37 -5.80 15.44
C PHE A 76 -0.05 -6.26 15.80
N ARG A 77 -0.20 -7.45 16.37
CA ARG A 77 -1.50 -8.09 16.63
C ARG A 77 -2.47 -7.24 17.46
N PRO A 78 -2.11 -6.72 18.65
CA PRO A 78 -3.03 -5.90 19.45
C PRO A 78 -3.38 -4.57 18.78
N VAL A 79 -2.43 -3.98 18.06
CA VAL A 79 -2.65 -2.72 17.34
C VAL A 79 -3.62 -2.93 16.18
N PHE A 80 -3.42 -4.00 15.40
CA PHE A 80 -4.34 -4.34 14.31
C PHE A 80 -5.73 -4.74 14.83
N ALA A 81 -5.82 -5.51 15.91
CA ALA A 81 -7.11 -5.88 16.51
C ALA A 81 -7.92 -4.63 16.90
N ARG A 82 -7.25 -3.61 17.46
CA ARG A 82 -7.88 -2.32 17.75
C ARG A 82 -8.35 -1.62 16.49
N ALA A 83 -7.47 -1.47 15.49
CA ALA A 83 -7.82 -0.81 14.22
C ALA A 83 -8.96 -1.53 13.48
N TYR A 84 -8.98 -2.86 13.54
CA TYR A 84 -10.07 -3.65 12.98
C TYR A 84 -11.39 -3.41 13.73
N ALA A 85 -11.35 -3.32 15.06
CA ALA A 85 -12.55 -3.01 15.85
C ALA A 85 -13.11 -1.63 15.55
N ASP A 86 -12.23 -0.63 15.40
CA ASP A 86 -12.61 0.76 15.18
C ASP A 86 -13.06 1.04 13.73
N PHE A 87 -12.35 0.45 12.73
CA PHE A 87 -12.52 0.83 11.31
C PHE A 87 -12.76 -0.36 10.38
N GLY A 88 -12.29 -1.57 10.73
CA GLY A 88 -12.24 -2.70 9.81
C GLY A 88 -13.61 -3.20 9.38
N ARG A 89 -14.62 -3.10 10.24
CA ARG A 89 -15.99 -3.53 9.94
C ARG A 89 -16.81 -2.48 9.19
N HIS A 90 -16.24 -1.30 8.95
CA HIS A 90 -16.95 -0.26 8.22
C HIS A 90 -17.15 -0.66 6.75
N PRO A 91 -18.34 -0.44 6.15
CA PRO A 91 -18.65 -0.91 4.80
C PRO A 91 -17.77 -0.28 3.69
N ALA A 92 -17.18 0.89 3.93
CA ALA A 92 -16.20 1.48 3.03
C ALA A 92 -14.82 0.83 3.13
N THR A 93 -14.50 0.14 4.22
CA THR A 93 -13.16 -0.45 4.38
C THR A 93 -12.98 -1.63 3.44
N TYR A 94 -11.96 -1.55 2.60
CA TYR A 94 -11.50 -2.63 1.74
C TYR A 94 -10.33 -3.39 2.36
N GLY A 95 -9.49 -2.68 3.11
CA GLY A 95 -8.36 -3.23 3.80
C GLY A 95 -7.57 -2.19 4.57
N PHE A 96 -6.35 -2.53 4.95
CA PHE A 96 -5.43 -1.63 5.65
C PHE A 96 -4.10 -1.53 4.91
N PHE A 97 -3.57 -0.31 4.84
CA PHE A 97 -2.21 -0.07 4.41
C PHE A 97 -1.25 -0.35 5.56
N ILE A 98 -0.21 -1.13 5.31
CA ILE A 98 0.73 -1.60 6.34
C ILE A 98 2.17 -1.15 6.12
N GLY A 99 2.45 -0.44 5.04
CA GLY A 99 3.78 0.12 4.82
C GLY A 99 4.19 0.21 3.36
N ASP A 100 5.39 0.72 3.19
CA ASP A 100 5.98 1.11 1.93
C ASP A 100 7.39 0.56 1.80
N GLU A 101 7.71 0.02 0.64
CA GLU A 101 9.05 -0.31 0.17
C GLU A 101 9.93 -1.12 1.15
N PRO A 102 9.58 -2.36 1.53
CA PRO A 102 10.44 -3.20 2.37
C PRO A 102 11.77 -3.48 1.67
N LEU A 103 12.89 -3.26 2.37
CA LEU A 103 14.23 -3.22 1.79
C LEU A 103 15.16 -4.40 2.17
N ASN A 104 14.78 -5.24 3.12
CA ASN A 104 15.67 -6.30 3.60
C ASN A 104 14.91 -7.49 4.20
N GLY A 105 15.64 -8.54 4.56
CA GLY A 105 15.04 -9.79 5.06
C GLY A 105 14.27 -9.64 6.37
N GLN A 106 14.62 -8.68 7.24
CA GLN A 106 13.88 -8.43 8.48
C GLN A 106 12.55 -7.75 8.18
N GLU A 107 12.55 -6.73 7.31
CA GLU A 107 11.36 -6.04 6.85
C GLU A 107 10.42 -6.97 6.09
N PHE A 108 10.98 -7.80 5.20
CA PHE A 108 10.24 -8.87 4.53
C PHE A 108 9.51 -9.78 5.54
N SER A 109 10.23 -10.25 6.55
CA SER A 109 9.65 -11.14 7.57
C SER A 109 8.57 -10.44 8.39
N ALA A 110 8.79 -9.17 8.75
CA ALA A 110 7.79 -8.37 9.45
C ALA A 110 6.52 -8.17 8.61
N CYS A 111 6.66 -7.86 7.31
CA CYS A 111 5.54 -7.72 6.39
C CYS A 111 4.78 -9.05 6.23
N VAL A 112 5.47 -10.16 6.01
CA VAL A 112 4.86 -11.50 5.91
C VAL A 112 4.04 -11.79 7.17
N ARG A 113 4.61 -11.56 8.35
CA ARG A 113 3.92 -11.82 9.61
C ARG A 113 2.73 -10.88 9.83
N ALA A 114 2.85 -9.60 9.47
CA ALA A 114 1.73 -8.66 9.51
C ALA A 114 0.55 -9.13 8.65
N TYR A 115 0.80 -9.58 7.41
CA TYR A 115 -0.21 -10.16 6.53
C TYR A 115 -0.89 -11.38 7.16
N GLN A 116 -0.11 -12.31 7.72
CA GLN A 116 -0.63 -13.51 8.38
C GLN A 116 -1.55 -13.13 9.54
N ILE A 117 -1.13 -12.20 10.41
CA ILE A 117 -1.94 -11.71 11.54
C ILE A 117 -3.23 -11.04 11.06
N MET A 118 -3.16 -10.21 10.02
CA MET A 118 -4.35 -9.59 9.45
C MET A 118 -5.33 -10.65 8.94
N ARG A 119 -4.85 -11.66 8.22
CA ARG A 119 -5.69 -12.74 7.71
C ARG A 119 -6.27 -13.64 8.79
N GLU A 120 -5.58 -13.81 9.91
CA GLU A 120 -6.10 -14.53 11.08
C GLU A 120 -7.27 -13.76 11.74
N ILE A 121 -7.18 -12.44 11.83
CA ILE A 121 -8.17 -11.58 12.53
C ILE A 121 -9.30 -11.13 11.59
N ALA A 122 -8.98 -10.78 10.36
CA ALA A 122 -9.87 -10.16 9.39
C ALA A 122 -9.65 -10.76 7.99
N PRO A 123 -9.99 -12.05 7.76
CA PRO A 123 -9.74 -12.74 6.50
C PRO A 123 -10.47 -12.13 5.30
N GLU A 124 -11.51 -11.33 5.54
CA GLU A 124 -12.30 -10.62 4.52
C GLU A 124 -11.64 -9.32 4.03
N LEU A 125 -10.62 -8.82 4.73
CA LEU A 125 -9.94 -7.57 4.38
C LEU A 125 -8.66 -7.84 3.59
N THR A 126 -8.32 -6.90 2.72
CA THR A 126 -7.09 -6.95 1.91
C THR A 126 -5.99 -6.12 2.56
N PRO A 127 -4.86 -6.73 2.98
CA PRO A 127 -3.67 -5.97 3.32
C PRO A 127 -3.10 -5.26 2.08
N LEU A 128 -2.60 -4.05 2.24
CA LEU A 128 -1.92 -3.30 1.19
C LEU A 128 -0.49 -2.96 1.64
N LEU A 129 0.48 -3.47 0.90
CA LEU A 129 1.90 -3.11 0.97
C LEU A 129 2.31 -2.62 -0.40
N ASN A 130 3.03 -1.50 -0.46
CA ASN A 130 3.64 -1.03 -1.70
C ASN A 130 5.07 -1.57 -1.78
N PHE A 131 5.42 -2.23 -2.89
CA PHE A 131 6.76 -2.75 -3.14
C PHE A 131 7.60 -1.76 -3.92
N ASN A 132 8.90 -1.80 -3.69
CA ASN A 132 9.90 -1.08 -4.47
C ASN A 132 9.82 -1.42 -5.96
N PRO A 133 10.10 -0.45 -6.85
CA PRO A 133 10.43 -0.80 -8.22
C PRO A 133 11.70 -1.65 -8.27
N TYR A 134 11.73 -2.64 -9.16
CA TYR A 134 12.94 -3.41 -9.42
C TYR A 134 13.97 -2.57 -10.17
N TRP A 135 15.22 -2.63 -9.74
CA TRP A 135 16.38 -2.10 -10.47
C TRP A 135 17.48 -3.15 -10.60
N GLU A 136 18.36 -2.96 -11.57
CA GLU A 136 19.48 -3.87 -11.80
C GLU A 136 20.44 -3.85 -10.62
N GLY A 137 20.74 -5.04 -10.08
CA GLY A 137 21.55 -5.19 -8.86
C GLY A 137 20.77 -5.28 -7.55
N MET A 138 19.46 -5.04 -7.57
CA MET A 138 18.61 -5.12 -6.37
C MET A 138 18.78 -6.43 -5.61
N GLU A 139 19.00 -7.53 -6.31
CA GLU A 139 19.21 -8.85 -5.73
C GLU A 139 20.38 -8.86 -4.73
N ASN A 140 21.48 -8.20 -5.08
CA ASN A 140 22.66 -8.11 -4.22
C ASN A 140 22.53 -7.02 -3.15
N ASP A 141 21.88 -5.93 -3.51
CA ASP A 141 21.78 -4.75 -2.64
C ASP A 141 20.76 -4.97 -1.50
N LEU A 142 19.62 -5.60 -1.81
CA LEU A 142 18.49 -5.69 -0.88
C LEU A 142 17.99 -7.11 -0.61
N LEU A 143 18.08 -8.02 -1.60
CA LEU A 143 17.42 -9.32 -1.51
C LEU A 143 18.34 -10.44 -1.02
N GLY A 144 19.55 -10.11 -0.56
CA GLY A 144 20.51 -11.09 -0.04
C GLY A 144 20.98 -12.10 -1.08
N GLY A 145 21.00 -11.74 -2.37
CA GLY A 145 21.37 -12.59 -3.49
C GLY A 145 20.21 -13.42 -4.06
N GLU A 146 19.02 -13.34 -3.48
CA GLU A 146 17.84 -14.01 -4.04
C GLU A 146 17.35 -13.30 -5.30
N ALA A 147 17.01 -14.08 -6.34
CA ALA A 147 16.43 -13.50 -7.56
C ALA A 147 15.09 -12.82 -7.26
N PHE A 148 14.85 -11.64 -7.83
CA PHE A 148 13.65 -10.84 -7.58
C PHE A 148 12.36 -11.63 -7.78
N ASP A 149 12.25 -12.39 -8.87
CA ASP A 149 11.03 -13.16 -9.16
C ASP A 149 10.77 -14.26 -8.11
N THR A 150 11.84 -14.89 -7.60
CA THR A 150 11.74 -15.86 -6.51
C THR A 150 11.33 -15.18 -5.20
N TRP A 151 11.90 -14.03 -4.91
CA TRP A 151 11.63 -13.25 -3.71
C TRP A 151 10.16 -12.81 -3.63
N ILE A 152 9.60 -12.25 -4.72
CA ILE A 152 8.20 -11.82 -4.74
C ILE A 152 7.22 -13.00 -4.71
N ASP A 153 7.54 -14.10 -5.42
CA ASP A 153 6.74 -15.33 -5.39
C ASP A 153 6.73 -15.95 -3.98
N ARG A 154 7.88 -15.89 -3.30
CA ARG A 154 8.01 -16.34 -1.90
C ARG A 154 7.17 -15.46 -0.97
N PHE A 155 7.21 -14.13 -1.15
CA PHE A 155 6.37 -13.22 -0.37
C PHE A 155 4.89 -13.57 -0.49
N VAL A 156 4.38 -13.71 -1.72
CA VAL A 156 2.97 -14.05 -1.96
C VAL A 156 2.60 -15.37 -1.30
N ARG A 157 3.43 -16.39 -1.45
CA ARG A 157 3.17 -17.71 -0.87
C ARG A 157 3.17 -17.71 0.66
N GLU A 158 4.14 -17.06 1.30
CA GLU A 158 4.30 -17.06 2.75
C GLU A 158 3.29 -16.14 3.45
N SER A 159 3.01 -14.97 2.88
CA SER A 159 2.04 -14.02 3.43
C SER A 159 0.59 -14.36 3.09
N GLY A 160 0.37 -15.09 1.99
CA GLY A 160 -0.95 -15.26 1.38
C GLY A 160 -1.48 -13.95 0.78
N CYS A 161 -0.60 -13.09 0.30
CA CYS A 161 -0.91 -11.79 -0.28
C CYS A 161 -1.91 -11.92 -1.45
N PRO A 162 -3.07 -11.26 -1.41
CA PRO A 162 -4.05 -11.33 -2.50
C PRO A 162 -3.82 -10.26 -3.58
N LEU A 163 -2.99 -9.26 -3.29
CA LEU A 163 -2.78 -8.09 -4.13
C LEU A 163 -1.32 -7.62 -4.01
N ILE A 164 -0.58 -7.72 -5.09
CA ILE A 164 0.74 -7.10 -5.22
C ILE A 164 0.53 -5.65 -5.64
N CYS A 165 1.01 -4.69 -4.85
CA CYS A 165 1.03 -3.28 -5.20
C CYS A 165 2.48 -2.82 -5.27
N TYR A 166 2.84 -2.07 -6.31
CA TYR A 166 4.17 -1.50 -6.46
C TYR A 166 4.10 -0.13 -7.12
N ASP A 167 5.11 0.68 -6.95
CA ASP A 167 5.27 1.91 -7.72
C ASP A 167 6.45 1.81 -8.69
N CYS A 168 6.29 2.44 -9.83
CA CYS A 168 7.37 2.66 -10.78
C CYS A 168 6.97 3.78 -11.74
N TYR A 169 7.79 4.81 -11.82
CA TYR A 169 7.46 6.03 -12.56
C TYR A 169 8.26 6.14 -13.86
N SER A 170 7.57 6.45 -14.97
CA SER A 170 8.20 6.62 -16.27
C SER A 170 8.57 8.08 -16.58
N GLN A 171 7.94 9.05 -15.90
CA GLN A 171 8.14 10.47 -16.14
C GLN A 171 9.41 11.00 -15.46
N MET A 172 10.56 10.46 -15.84
CA MET A 172 11.86 10.90 -15.34
C MET A 172 12.27 12.23 -15.98
N ASN A 173 13.23 12.91 -15.36
CA ASN A 173 13.83 14.10 -15.96
C ASN A 173 14.51 13.76 -17.29
N PRO A 174 14.65 14.74 -18.22
CA PRO A 174 15.32 14.50 -19.49
C PRO A 174 16.71 13.87 -19.32
N GLY A 175 16.98 12.80 -20.07
CA GLY A 175 18.23 12.04 -19.98
C GLY A 175 18.17 10.78 -19.09
N ASP A 176 17.12 10.59 -18.32
CA ASP A 176 16.89 9.38 -17.52
C ASP A 176 16.03 8.35 -18.30
N GLU A 177 16.30 7.06 -18.07
CA GLU A 177 15.63 5.95 -18.79
C GLU A 177 14.37 5.45 -18.07
N GLY A 178 13.42 6.33 -17.76
CA GLY A 178 12.23 5.97 -17.00
C GLY A 178 11.34 4.93 -17.68
N ILE A 179 11.12 5.06 -19.00
CA ILE A 179 10.18 4.21 -19.75
C ILE A 179 10.60 2.74 -19.79
N ASN A 180 11.88 2.45 -19.99
CA ASN A 180 12.40 1.08 -20.03
C ASN A 180 12.32 0.41 -18.66
N MET A 181 12.64 1.14 -17.61
CA MET A 181 12.50 0.68 -16.23
C MET A 181 11.02 0.38 -15.90
N TYR A 182 10.12 1.26 -16.31
CA TYR A 182 8.69 1.09 -16.11
C TYR A 182 8.16 -0.21 -16.72
N PHE A 183 8.41 -0.46 -18.02
CA PHE A 183 7.94 -1.68 -18.68
C PHE A 183 8.62 -2.95 -18.16
N ARG A 184 9.88 -2.87 -17.75
CA ARG A 184 10.56 -4.00 -17.07
C ARG A 184 9.85 -4.36 -15.78
N ASN A 185 9.53 -3.37 -14.95
CA ASN A 185 8.79 -3.57 -13.70
C ASN A 185 7.39 -4.11 -13.95
N LEU A 186 6.65 -3.51 -14.88
CA LEU A 186 5.33 -3.97 -15.24
C LEU A 186 5.32 -5.46 -15.60
N ASN A 187 6.25 -5.90 -16.47
CA ASN A 187 6.37 -7.31 -16.87
C ASN A 187 6.70 -8.23 -15.69
N ARG A 188 7.59 -7.83 -14.78
CA ARG A 188 7.97 -8.64 -13.61
C ARG A 188 6.80 -8.79 -12.65
N TYR A 189 6.14 -7.70 -12.28
CA TYR A 189 5.04 -7.71 -11.31
C TYR A 189 3.77 -8.36 -11.87
N VAL A 190 3.44 -8.13 -13.13
CA VAL A 190 2.33 -8.83 -13.81
C VAL A 190 2.65 -10.33 -13.89
N GLY A 191 3.87 -10.70 -14.31
CA GLY A 191 4.27 -12.11 -14.33
C GLY A 191 4.22 -12.78 -12.95
N ALA A 192 4.61 -12.09 -11.88
CA ALA A 192 4.48 -12.59 -10.51
C ALA A 192 3.00 -12.77 -10.13
N ALA A 193 2.14 -11.81 -10.47
CA ALA A 193 0.71 -11.90 -10.21
C ALA A 193 0.06 -13.09 -10.94
N GLU A 194 0.41 -13.28 -12.22
CA GLU A 194 -0.06 -14.42 -13.03
C GLU A 194 0.41 -15.76 -12.46
N ARG A 195 1.70 -15.91 -12.12
CA ARG A 195 2.25 -17.16 -11.55
C ARG A 195 1.59 -17.53 -10.22
N ASN A 196 1.17 -16.53 -9.44
CA ASN A 196 0.61 -16.75 -8.10
C ASN A 196 -0.93 -16.63 -8.05
N GLY A 197 -1.59 -16.27 -9.16
CA GLY A 197 -3.04 -16.13 -9.22
C GLY A 197 -3.59 -15.00 -8.34
N VAL A 198 -2.84 -13.89 -8.21
CA VAL A 198 -3.20 -12.72 -7.39
C VAL A 198 -3.40 -11.48 -8.24
N MET A 199 -3.99 -10.43 -7.66
CA MET A 199 -4.14 -9.13 -8.32
C MET A 199 -2.82 -8.37 -8.35
N VAL A 200 -2.69 -7.43 -9.28
CA VAL A 200 -1.59 -6.47 -9.33
C VAL A 200 -2.12 -5.04 -9.47
N TRP A 201 -1.55 -4.12 -8.69
CA TRP A 201 -1.74 -2.68 -8.83
C TRP A 201 -0.40 -2.00 -9.10
N ASN A 202 -0.41 -1.05 -10.00
CA ASN A 202 0.71 -0.15 -10.25
C ASN A 202 0.35 1.27 -9.80
N THR A 203 1.19 1.86 -8.96
CA THR A 203 1.09 3.27 -8.59
C THR A 203 1.82 4.10 -9.62
N LEU A 204 1.08 5.03 -10.26
CA LEU A 204 1.59 5.94 -11.28
C LEU A 204 1.80 7.33 -10.69
N LEU A 205 2.78 8.04 -11.20
CA LEU A 205 3.06 9.41 -10.81
C LEU A 205 1.98 10.36 -11.36
N SER A 206 1.45 11.22 -10.49
CA SER A 206 0.48 12.26 -10.87
C SER A 206 0.93 13.68 -10.52
N CYS A 207 2.12 13.84 -9.97
CA CYS A 207 2.69 15.14 -9.58
C CYS A 207 4.18 15.21 -9.88
N GLY A 208 4.74 16.43 -9.91
CA GLY A 208 6.18 16.62 -10.03
C GLY A 208 6.91 16.22 -8.75
N HIS A 209 8.10 15.66 -8.91
CA HIS A 209 8.98 15.25 -7.83
C HIS A 209 10.45 15.58 -8.20
N PHE A 210 11.39 15.52 -7.25
CA PHE A 210 12.78 15.94 -7.50
C PHE A 210 13.48 15.24 -8.68
N ARG A 211 13.10 14.00 -9.03
CA ARG A 211 13.59 13.23 -10.18
C ARG A 211 12.56 13.03 -11.28
N TYR A 212 11.36 13.54 -11.09
CA TYR A 212 10.25 13.27 -11.98
C TYR A 212 9.60 14.57 -12.40
N ARG A 213 9.29 14.68 -13.69
CA ARG A 213 8.50 15.78 -14.23
C ARG A 213 7.00 15.51 -14.06
N VAL A 214 6.20 16.56 -14.10
CA VAL A 214 4.74 16.40 -14.19
C VAL A 214 4.41 15.60 -15.46
N PRO A 215 3.50 14.61 -15.38
CA PRO A 215 3.03 13.93 -16.57
C PRO A 215 2.50 14.91 -17.60
N ASP A 216 2.94 14.76 -18.86
CA ASP A 216 2.44 15.47 -20.02
C ASP A 216 1.37 14.62 -20.72
N GLU A 217 0.55 15.29 -21.55
CA GLU A 217 -0.50 14.68 -22.36
C GLU A 217 0.04 13.70 -23.42
#